data_97a6c9cf8ce57a5cc09b19508f76a71a
#
_entry.id   97a6c9cf8ce57a5cc09b19508f76a71a
#
_cell.length_a   1.000
_cell.length_b   1.000
_cell.length_c   1.000
_cell.angle_alpha   90.00
_cell.angle_beta   90.00
_cell.angle_gamma   90.00
#
_symmetry.space_group_name_H-M   'P 1'
#
loop_
_entity.id
_entity.type
_entity.pdbx_description
1 polymer ?
#
loop_
_entity_poly.entity_id
_entity_poly.type
_entity_poly.pdbx_seq_one_letter_code
_entity_poly.pdbx_strand_id
1 'polypeptide(L)'
;MNQSRYRRRLEADLDRWIADGLVGADRRETILASIREESSSDRARSALAAAGVILLGLAVIAFIASNWDGMTRSLKAGILILALVGASCLSLLARKRSRPRLAAALVLLAALVFAAGVGLMGQILNLPGAASSAFMLAAFGALILGVGGASPPAVALSLLFGVLWQASSMGDPPSGSFQTDIRLWRVADVVFPAIILGSAALSRLWNSALLRHLAIWSAGFSGGLILFKLIEDSGEGPRIWLMLQILVWSIAGFLGRRRYAAGKTGGATLYGYGAWWGMLSVSAFSLTLSIDPTWMDASIPAAATLLERAVWIGLSLGVIVLGQTDRQGWVIGAGVASLMGAVSLLLSDLGLSLTAAAGVFLLTALIALGFAARMGRRSPHDTKG
;
A
#
# COMPACT_ATOMS: atom_id res chain seq x y z
N MET A 1 -1.47 -17.21 -10.04
CA MET A 1 -1.33 -18.57 -9.45
C MET A 1 -0.42 -19.35 -10.38
N ASN A 2 0.66 -19.95 -9.89
CA ASN A 2 1.66 -20.61 -10.73
C ASN A 2 1.01 -21.87 -11.35
N GLN A 3 0.88 -21.94 -12.68
CA GLN A 3 0.19 -23.02 -13.40
C GLN A 3 0.75 -24.42 -13.07
N SER A 4 2.06 -24.52 -12.82
CA SER A 4 2.68 -25.77 -12.40
C SER A 4 2.25 -26.25 -10.98
N ARG A 5 1.87 -25.31 -10.09
CA ARG A 5 1.26 -25.65 -8.79
C ARG A 5 -0.21 -26.02 -8.94
N TYR A 6 -0.92 -25.39 -9.87
CA TYR A 6 -2.31 -25.73 -10.17
C TYR A 6 -2.41 -27.13 -10.78
N ARG A 7 -1.57 -27.42 -11.78
CA ARG A 7 -1.54 -28.75 -12.41
C ARG A 7 -1.23 -29.85 -11.40
N ARG A 8 -0.21 -29.70 -10.55
CA ARG A 8 0.11 -30.67 -9.49
C ARG A 8 -1.03 -30.87 -8.48
N ARG A 9 -1.74 -29.79 -8.13
CA ARG A 9 -2.93 -29.92 -7.28
C ARG A 9 -4.06 -30.65 -7.97
N LEU A 10 -4.32 -30.31 -9.23
CA LEU A 10 -5.36 -30.95 -10.01
C LEU A 10 -5.04 -32.43 -10.26
N GLU A 11 -3.79 -32.79 -10.50
CA GLU A 11 -3.36 -34.20 -10.62
C GLU A 11 -3.69 -34.97 -9.31
N ALA A 12 -3.34 -34.40 -8.15
CA ALA A 12 -3.64 -35.01 -6.86
C ALA A 12 -5.16 -35.08 -6.56
N ASP A 13 -5.90 -34.03 -6.96
CA ASP A 13 -7.36 -34.04 -6.79
C ASP A 13 -8.06 -35.01 -7.75
N LEU A 14 -7.58 -35.11 -8.99
CA LEU A 14 -8.08 -36.12 -9.97
C LEU A 14 -7.81 -37.54 -9.50
N ASP A 15 -6.64 -37.83 -8.99
CA ASP A 15 -6.31 -39.16 -8.46
C ASP A 15 -7.26 -39.55 -7.30
N ARG A 16 -7.61 -38.57 -6.45
CA ARG A 16 -8.60 -38.75 -5.37
C ARG A 16 -10.02 -38.96 -5.93
N TRP A 17 -10.44 -38.12 -6.87
CA TRP A 17 -11.78 -38.24 -7.50
C TRP A 17 -11.96 -39.53 -8.27
N ILE A 18 -10.90 -40.08 -8.86
CA ILE A 18 -10.93 -41.39 -9.52
C ILE A 18 -11.07 -42.50 -8.47
N ALA A 19 -10.32 -42.40 -7.35
CA ALA A 19 -10.42 -43.36 -6.24
C ALA A 19 -11.82 -43.35 -5.60
N ASP A 20 -12.45 -42.18 -5.51
CA ASP A 20 -13.80 -41.99 -4.97
C ASP A 20 -14.91 -42.32 -6.00
N GLY A 21 -14.57 -42.75 -7.24
CA GLY A 21 -15.51 -43.08 -8.29
C GLY A 21 -16.25 -41.90 -8.91
N LEU A 22 -15.85 -40.66 -8.63
CA LEU A 22 -16.47 -39.44 -9.12
C LEU A 22 -16.09 -39.11 -10.57
N VAL A 23 -14.91 -39.53 -11.00
CA VAL A 23 -14.38 -39.34 -12.37
C VAL A 23 -13.85 -40.67 -12.90
N GLY A 24 -14.20 -41.02 -14.14
CA GLY A 24 -13.66 -42.22 -14.78
C GLY A 24 -12.13 -42.05 -15.07
N ALA A 25 -11.36 -43.10 -14.85
CA ALA A 25 -9.91 -43.10 -15.09
C ALA A 25 -9.55 -42.76 -16.54
N ASP A 26 -10.41 -43.08 -17.50
CA ASP A 26 -10.32 -42.78 -18.92
C ASP A 26 -10.32 -41.29 -19.23
N ARG A 27 -10.93 -40.48 -18.36
CA ARG A 27 -11.04 -39.02 -18.53
C ARG A 27 -9.86 -38.22 -17.96
N ARG A 28 -8.98 -38.86 -17.19
CA ARG A 28 -7.84 -38.21 -16.52
C ARG A 28 -6.95 -37.47 -17.51
N GLU A 29 -6.51 -38.12 -18.56
CA GLU A 29 -5.64 -37.52 -19.57
C GLU A 29 -6.34 -36.43 -20.37
N THR A 30 -7.62 -36.60 -20.70
CA THR A 30 -8.41 -35.58 -21.39
C THR A 30 -8.55 -34.28 -20.55
N ILE A 31 -8.79 -34.43 -19.25
CA ILE A 31 -8.89 -33.28 -18.32
C ILE A 31 -7.53 -32.58 -18.18
N LEU A 32 -6.44 -33.34 -18.05
CA LEU A 32 -5.11 -32.77 -17.95
C LEU A 32 -4.65 -32.09 -19.26
N ALA A 33 -5.01 -32.65 -20.41
CA ALA A 33 -4.74 -32.07 -21.74
C ALA A 33 -5.57 -30.81 -22.01
N SER A 34 -6.75 -30.68 -21.39
CA SER A 34 -7.57 -29.46 -21.51
C SER A 34 -6.96 -28.25 -20.84
N ILE A 35 -5.99 -28.45 -19.93
CA ILE A 35 -5.21 -27.36 -19.33
C ILE A 35 -4.17 -26.90 -20.35
N ARG A 36 -4.44 -25.77 -20.98
CA ARG A 36 -3.53 -25.17 -21.93
C ARG A 36 -2.24 -24.78 -21.20
N GLU A 37 -1.15 -25.54 -21.40
CA GLU A 37 0.17 -25.13 -20.92
C GLU A 37 0.59 -23.90 -21.72
N GLU A 38 0.66 -22.74 -21.08
CA GLU A 38 1.41 -21.63 -21.65
C GLU A 38 2.86 -22.08 -21.81
N SER A 39 3.29 -22.29 -23.03
CA SER A 39 4.66 -22.68 -23.31
C SER A 39 5.62 -21.64 -22.74
N SER A 40 6.83 -22.06 -22.36
CA SER A 40 7.87 -21.14 -21.91
C SER A 40 8.18 -20.07 -22.97
N SER A 41 8.00 -20.41 -24.25
CA SER A 41 8.15 -19.50 -25.38
C SER A 41 7.07 -18.42 -25.44
N ASP A 42 5.80 -18.74 -25.09
CA ASP A 42 4.72 -17.75 -25.08
C ASP A 42 4.88 -16.75 -23.92
N ARG A 43 5.36 -17.23 -22.77
CA ARG A 43 5.71 -16.35 -21.63
C ARG A 43 6.90 -15.45 -21.96
N ALA A 44 7.96 -16.00 -22.57
CA ALA A 44 9.13 -15.24 -23.00
C ALA A 44 8.74 -14.19 -24.06
N ARG A 45 7.91 -14.56 -25.04
CA ARG A 45 7.41 -13.64 -26.08
C ARG A 45 6.56 -12.52 -25.48
N SER A 46 5.66 -12.84 -24.52
CA SER A 46 4.85 -11.85 -23.84
C SER A 46 5.69 -10.90 -22.97
N ALA A 47 6.69 -11.43 -22.25
CA ALA A 47 7.61 -10.62 -21.46
C ALA A 47 8.48 -9.69 -22.35
N LEU A 48 9.00 -10.21 -23.47
CA LEU A 48 9.78 -9.44 -24.42
C LEU A 48 8.94 -8.34 -25.09
N ALA A 49 7.70 -8.64 -25.45
CA ALA A 49 6.77 -7.66 -26.01
C ALA A 49 6.45 -6.55 -24.97
N ALA A 50 6.20 -6.92 -23.71
CA ALA A 50 5.99 -5.94 -22.66
C ALA A 50 7.23 -5.06 -22.41
N ALA A 51 8.43 -5.65 -22.36
CA ALA A 51 9.68 -4.91 -22.26
C ALA A 51 9.89 -3.96 -23.44
N GLY A 52 9.61 -4.40 -24.68
CA GLY A 52 9.69 -3.56 -25.87
C GLY A 52 8.75 -2.36 -25.83
N VAL A 53 7.51 -2.54 -25.37
CA VAL A 53 6.56 -1.44 -25.20
C VAL A 53 7.02 -0.44 -24.12
N ILE A 54 7.57 -0.94 -23.01
CA ILE A 54 8.11 -0.08 -21.94
C ILE A 54 9.30 0.73 -22.47
N LEU A 55 10.25 0.08 -23.15
CA LEU A 55 11.42 0.75 -23.73
C LEU A 55 11.03 1.79 -24.78
N LEU A 56 10.05 1.49 -25.63
CA LEU A 56 9.51 2.45 -26.59
C LEU A 56 8.90 3.67 -25.90
N GLY A 57 8.10 3.43 -24.85
CA GLY A 57 7.53 4.50 -24.03
C GLY A 57 8.60 5.39 -23.39
N LEU A 58 9.64 4.78 -22.81
CA LEU A 58 10.78 5.51 -22.23
C LEU A 58 11.56 6.29 -23.29
N ALA A 59 11.76 5.73 -24.48
CA ALA A 59 12.44 6.43 -25.59
C ALA A 59 11.65 7.68 -26.03
N VAL A 60 10.32 7.58 -26.15
CA VAL A 60 9.46 8.73 -26.48
C VAL A 60 9.53 9.79 -25.37
N ILE A 61 9.45 9.39 -24.12
CA ILE A 61 9.55 10.32 -22.97
C ILE A 61 10.94 11.00 -22.98
N ALA A 62 12.02 10.25 -23.18
CA ALA A 62 13.37 10.79 -23.22
C ALA A 62 13.55 11.78 -24.39
N PHE A 63 13.00 11.47 -25.57
CA PHE A 63 13.02 12.36 -26.73
C PHE A 63 12.26 13.66 -26.46
N ILE A 64 11.06 13.59 -25.88
CA ILE A 64 10.28 14.78 -25.51
C ILE A 64 11.03 15.58 -24.44
N ALA A 65 11.59 14.92 -23.43
CA ALA A 65 12.32 15.59 -22.34
C ALA A 65 13.60 16.29 -22.85
N SER A 66 14.35 15.65 -23.74
CA SER A 66 15.58 16.27 -24.29
C SER A 66 15.33 17.49 -25.18
N ASN A 67 14.16 17.60 -25.79
CA ASN A 67 13.78 18.72 -26.63
C ASN A 67 12.83 19.72 -25.93
N TRP A 68 12.54 19.48 -24.65
CA TRP A 68 11.49 20.22 -23.92
C TRP A 68 11.75 21.73 -23.90
N ASP A 69 12.97 22.16 -23.60
CA ASP A 69 13.28 23.59 -23.48
C ASP A 69 13.17 24.35 -24.81
N GLY A 70 13.45 23.68 -25.94
CA GLY A 70 13.31 24.25 -27.29
C GLY A 70 11.88 24.31 -27.81
N MET A 71 10.91 23.68 -27.12
CA MET A 71 9.52 23.67 -27.57
C MET A 71 8.76 24.92 -27.15
N THR A 72 7.89 25.41 -28.04
CA THR A 72 6.98 26.50 -27.72
C THR A 72 5.93 26.08 -26.69
N ARG A 73 5.39 27.04 -25.95
CA ARG A 73 4.35 26.78 -24.93
C ARG A 73 3.12 26.07 -25.50
N SER A 74 2.69 26.49 -26.69
CA SER A 74 1.55 25.88 -27.41
C SER A 74 1.83 24.44 -27.84
N LEU A 75 3.05 24.13 -28.27
CA LEU A 75 3.42 22.76 -28.64
C LEU A 75 3.44 21.83 -27.41
N LYS A 76 4.01 22.29 -26.30
CA LYS A 76 3.97 21.55 -25.02
C LYS A 76 2.54 21.24 -24.57
N ALA A 77 1.66 22.24 -24.60
CA ALA A 77 0.25 22.07 -24.28
C ALA A 77 -0.45 21.10 -25.24
N GLY A 78 -0.17 21.25 -26.56
CA GLY A 78 -0.74 20.38 -27.58
C GLY A 78 -0.36 18.91 -27.40
N ILE A 79 0.89 18.60 -27.06
CA ILE A 79 1.35 17.24 -26.77
C ILE A 79 0.60 16.63 -25.60
N LEU A 80 0.42 17.39 -24.49
CA LEU A 80 -0.30 16.91 -23.30
C LEU A 80 -1.77 16.65 -23.59
N ILE A 81 -2.44 17.57 -24.30
CA ILE A 81 -3.83 17.41 -24.70
C ILE A 81 -4.00 16.21 -25.63
N LEU A 82 -3.13 16.08 -26.64
CA LEU A 82 -3.18 14.97 -27.59
C LEU A 82 -2.95 13.63 -26.89
N ALA A 83 -1.99 13.56 -25.96
CA ALA A 83 -1.73 12.36 -25.18
C ALA A 83 -2.94 12.00 -24.29
N LEU A 84 -3.56 12.97 -23.61
CA LEU A 84 -4.74 12.76 -22.77
C LEU A 84 -5.93 12.26 -23.59
N VAL A 85 -6.27 12.98 -24.68
CA VAL A 85 -7.37 12.62 -25.56
C VAL A 85 -7.11 11.29 -26.24
N GLY A 86 -5.88 11.06 -26.74
CA GLY A 86 -5.47 9.82 -27.38
C GLY A 86 -5.61 8.62 -26.44
N ALA A 87 -5.10 8.71 -25.22
CA ALA A 87 -5.22 7.64 -24.22
C ALA A 87 -6.70 7.37 -23.87
N SER A 88 -7.51 8.41 -23.73
CA SER A 88 -8.95 8.31 -23.46
C SER A 88 -9.70 7.63 -24.60
N CYS A 89 -9.47 8.05 -25.84
CA CYS A 89 -10.09 7.45 -27.03
C CYS A 89 -9.65 5.98 -27.21
N LEU A 90 -8.37 5.69 -27.02
CA LEU A 90 -7.87 4.31 -27.08
C LEU A 90 -8.47 3.43 -26.00
N SER A 91 -8.76 3.98 -24.81
CA SER A 91 -9.42 3.23 -23.74
C SER A 91 -10.85 2.84 -24.15
N LEU A 92 -11.60 3.75 -24.76
CA LEU A 92 -12.95 3.46 -25.27
C LEU A 92 -12.91 2.39 -26.39
N LEU A 93 -11.93 2.49 -27.29
CA LEU A 93 -11.74 1.51 -28.36
C LEU A 93 -11.37 0.12 -27.79
N ALA A 94 -10.49 0.08 -26.78
CA ALA A 94 -10.13 -1.16 -26.10
C ALA A 94 -11.36 -1.82 -25.43
N ARG A 95 -12.27 -1.03 -24.86
CA ARG A 95 -13.55 -1.52 -24.31
C ARG A 95 -14.44 -2.10 -25.40
N LYS A 96 -14.63 -1.38 -26.51
CA LYS A 96 -15.41 -1.90 -27.64
C LYS A 96 -14.87 -3.21 -28.18
N ARG A 97 -13.55 -3.42 -28.10
CA ARG A 97 -12.88 -4.69 -28.49
C ARG A 97 -12.83 -5.74 -27.37
N SER A 98 -13.62 -5.60 -26.30
CA SER A 98 -13.69 -6.54 -25.18
C SER A 98 -12.33 -6.78 -24.48
N ARG A 99 -11.47 -5.75 -24.40
CA ARG A 99 -10.17 -5.79 -23.73
C ARG A 99 -10.18 -4.95 -22.42
N PRO A 100 -10.88 -5.37 -21.36
CA PRO A 100 -11.12 -4.53 -20.18
C PRO A 100 -9.83 -4.17 -19.42
N ARG A 101 -8.83 -5.06 -19.38
CA ARG A 101 -7.54 -4.78 -18.71
C ARG A 101 -6.76 -3.69 -19.44
N LEU A 102 -6.73 -3.74 -20.77
CA LEU A 102 -6.07 -2.70 -21.58
C LEU A 102 -6.81 -1.37 -21.44
N ALA A 103 -8.14 -1.39 -21.47
CA ALA A 103 -8.93 -0.18 -21.25
C ALA A 103 -8.63 0.46 -19.89
N ALA A 104 -8.58 -0.32 -18.81
CA ALA A 104 -8.25 0.19 -17.47
C ALA A 104 -6.83 0.77 -17.39
N ALA A 105 -5.86 0.15 -18.07
CA ALA A 105 -4.49 0.66 -18.14
C ALA A 105 -4.40 1.99 -18.93
N LEU A 106 -5.15 2.13 -20.02
CA LEU A 106 -5.20 3.36 -20.80
C LEU A 106 -5.90 4.51 -20.05
N VAL A 107 -6.92 4.20 -19.23
CA VAL A 107 -7.51 5.19 -18.31
C VAL A 107 -6.51 5.64 -17.25
N LEU A 108 -5.73 4.70 -16.69
CA LEU A 108 -4.65 5.05 -15.76
C LEU A 108 -3.62 5.95 -16.44
N LEU A 109 -3.23 5.64 -17.67
CA LEU A 109 -2.31 6.48 -18.45
C LEU A 109 -2.90 7.89 -18.66
N ALA A 110 -4.18 8.00 -19.04
CA ALA A 110 -4.85 9.29 -19.18
C ALA A 110 -4.84 10.08 -17.85
N ALA A 111 -5.08 9.42 -16.72
CA ALA A 111 -5.04 10.05 -15.40
C ALA A 111 -3.62 10.52 -15.02
N LEU A 112 -2.59 9.75 -15.35
CA LEU A 112 -1.19 10.15 -15.17
C LEU A 112 -0.81 11.34 -16.06
N VAL A 113 -1.21 11.31 -17.32
CA VAL A 113 -0.98 12.43 -18.26
C VAL A 113 -1.69 13.68 -17.79
N PHE A 114 -2.93 13.57 -17.29
CA PHE A 114 -3.67 14.70 -16.71
C PHE A 114 -2.91 15.28 -15.50
N ALA A 115 -2.49 14.45 -14.55
CA ALA A 115 -1.75 14.89 -13.36
C ALA A 115 -0.42 15.56 -13.73
N ALA A 116 0.35 14.97 -14.65
CA ALA A 116 1.56 15.56 -15.19
C ALA A 116 1.27 16.90 -15.89
N GLY A 117 0.18 16.96 -16.65
CA GLY A 117 -0.31 18.15 -17.33
C GLY A 117 -0.60 19.30 -16.37
N VAL A 118 -1.23 19.03 -15.23
CA VAL A 118 -1.49 20.04 -14.18
C VAL A 118 -0.17 20.67 -13.69
N GLY A 119 0.83 19.84 -13.34
CA GLY A 119 2.13 20.34 -12.90
C GLY A 119 2.89 21.11 -13.98
N LEU A 120 2.93 20.58 -15.19
CA LEU A 120 3.64 21.20 -16.32
C LEU A 120 2.96 22.49 -16.77
N MET A 121 1.62 22.57 -16.77
CA MET A 121 0.91 23.81 -17.12
C MET A 121 1.19 24.92 -16.10
N GLY A 122 1.25 24.59 -14.80
CA GLY A 122 1.69 25.55 -13.78
C GLY A 122 3.07 26.15 -14.08
N GLN A 123 4.01 25.33 -14.49
CA GLN A 123 5.38 25.76 -14.88
C GLN A 123 5.38 26.56 -16.20
N ILE A 124 4.69 26.07 -17.24
CA ILE A 124 4.64 26.70 -18.57
C ILE A 124 4.04 28.11 -18.49
N LEU A 125 3.01 28.29 -17.67
CA LEU A 125 2.26 29.55 -17.53
C LEU A 125 2.80 30.41 -16.37
N ASN A 126 3.82 29.95 -15.64
CA ASN A 126 4.34 30.61 -14.44
C ASN A 126 3.23 30.97 -13.46
N LEU A 127 2.26 30.07 -13.25
CA LEU A 127 1.16 30.32 -12.34
C LEU A 127 1.66 30.22 -10.89
N PRO A 128 1.51 31.28 -10.09
CA PRO A 128 1.76 31.18 -8.67
C PRO A 128 0.67 30.29 -8.06
N GLY A 129 1.07 29.26 -7.31
CA GLY A 129 0.12 28.36 -6.67
C GLY A 129 0.80 27.44 -5.69
N ALA A 130 0.03 27.01 -4.68
CA ALA A 130 0.50 26.02 -3.73
C ALA A 130 0.53 24.63 -4.38
N ALA A 131 1.51 23.82 -4.02
CA ALA A 131 1.61 22.43 -4.48
C ALA A 131 0.34 21.62 -4.15
N SER A 132 -0.33 21.95 -3.04
CA SER A 132 -1.59 21.33 -2.63
C SER A 132 -2.68 21.48 -3.67
N SER A 133 -2.80 22.64 -4.33
CA SER A 133 -3.78 22.87 -5.41
C SER A 133 -3.53 21.97 -6.62
N ALA A 134 -2.27 21.74 -6.98
CA ALA A 134 -1.91 20.85 -8.07
C ALA A 134 -2.26 19.38 -7.72
N PHE A 135 -1.95 18.94 -6.51
CA PHE A 135 -2.34 17.61 -6.05
C PHE A 135 -3.85 17.42 -5.93
N MET A 136 -4.57 18.45 -5.50
CA MET A 136 -6.04 18.46 -5.49
C MET A 136 -6.61 18.22 -6.88
N LEU A 137 -6.17 19.01 -7.87
CA LEU A 137 -6.63 18.86 -9.26
C LEU A 137 -6.26 17.47 -9.82
N ALA A 138 -5.06 16.98 -9.54
CA ALA A 138 -4.63 15.64 -9.96
C ALA A 138 -5.50 14.55 -9.33
N ALA A 139 -5.85 14.68 -8.03
CA ALA A 139 -6.71 13.73 -7.34
C ALA A 139 -8.11 13.69 -7.96
N PHE A 140 -8.73 14.84 -8.17
CA PHE A 140 -10.05 14.92 -8.80
C PHE A 140 -10.04 14.43 -10.24
N GLY A 141 -9.06 14.83 -11.05
CA GLY A 141 -8.94 14.37 -12.44
C GLY A 141 -8.78 12.85 -12.53
N ALA A 142 -7.92 12.27 -11.69
CA ALA A 142 -7.76 10.82 -11.61
C ALA A 142 -9.04 10.12 -11.14
N LEU A 143 -9.78 10.71 -10.18
CA LEU A 143 -11.05 10.17 -9.71
C LEU A 143 -12.11 10.17 -10.83
N ILE A 144 -12.31 11.31 -11.51
CA ILE A 144 -13.30 11.45 -12.58
C ILE A 144 -13.00 10.48 -13.73
N LEU A 145 -11.75 10.45 -14.19
CA LEU A 145 -11.31 9.52 -15.23
C LEU A 145 -11.44 8.06 -14.77
N GLY A 146 -11.06 7.77 -13.52
CA GLY A 146 -11.12 6.44 -12.96
C GLY A 146 -12.55 5.90 -12.81
N VAL A 147 -13.47 6.71 -12.31
CA VAL A 147 -14.90 6.35 -12.18
C VAL A 147 -15.55 6.24 -13.55
N GLY A 148 -15.43 7.26 -14.41
CA GLY A 148 -15.98 7.26 -15.76
C GLY A 148 -15.42 6.16 -16.64
N GLY A 149 -14.13 5.86 -16.47
CA GLY A 149 -13.43 4.76 -17.12
C GLY A 149 -13.57 3.41 -16.43
N ALA A 150 -14.34 3.26 -15.33
CA ALA A 150 -14.41 2.06 -14.49
C ALA A 150 -13.03 1.37 -14.31
N SER A 151 -12.03 2.18 -13.95
CA SER A 151 -10.63 1.78 -13.82
C SER A 151 -10.18 1.82 -12.36
N PRO A 152 -10.13 0.67 -11.66
CA PRO A 152 -9.65 0.63 -10.28
C PRO A 152 -8.26 1.24 -10.09
N PRO A 153 -7.25 1.04 -10.98
CA PRO A 153 -5.94 1.66 -10.81
C PRO A 153 -5.96 3.19 -10.96
N ALA A 154 -6.84 3.78 -11.77
CA ALA A 154 -6.95 5.22 -11.86
C ALA A 154 -7.62 5.83 -10.61
N VAL A 155 -8.64 5.19 -10.05
CA VAL A 155 -9.20 5.58 -8.74
C VAL A 155 -8.17 5.38 -7.62
N ALA A 156 -7.34 4.34 -7.68
CA ALA A 156 -6.22 4.14 -6.76
C ALA A 156 -5.22 5.30 -6.83
N LEU A 157 -4.92 5.81 -8.03
CA LEU A 157 -4.07 6.98 -8.23
C LEU A 157 -4.67 8.24 -7.61
N SER A 158 -6.01 8.42 -7.65
CA SER A 158 -6.67 9.55 -6.99
C SER A 158 -6.47 9.53 -5.47
N LEU A 159 -6.44 8.34 -4.85
CA LEU A 159 -6.15 8.21 -3.42
C LEU A 159 -4.71 8.61 -3.09
N LEU A 160 -3.73 8.25 -3.94
CA LEU A 160 -2.33 8.66 -3.74
C LEU A 160 -2.17 10.17 -3.85
N PHE A 161 -2.75 10.80 -4.87
CA PHE A 161 -2.74 12.25 -4.98
C PHE A 161 -3.53 12.94 -3.88
N GLY A 162 -4.61 12.34 -3.37
CA GLY A 162 -5.35 12.84 -2.23
C GLY A 162 -4.52 12.86 -0.94
N VAL A 163 -3.70 11.84 -0.71
CA VAL A 163 -2.73 11.81 0.40
C VAL A 163 -1.71 12.95 0.25
N LEU A 164 -1.15 13.15 -0.95
CA LEU A 164 -0.21 14.24 -1.21
C LEU A 164 -0.89 15.61 -1.06
N TRP A 165 -2.14 15.74 -1.50
CA TRP A 165 -2.94 16.96 -1.30
C TRP A 165 -3.12 17.27 0.18
N GLN A 166 -3.58 16.33 0.98
CA GLN A 166 -3.80 16.53 2.41
C GLN A 166 -2.48 16.83 3.14
N ALA A 167 -1.40 16.10 2.84
CA ALA A 167 -0.09 16.32 3.43
C ALA A 167 0.48 17.71 3.07
N SER A 168 0.49 18.09 1.79
CA SER A 168 1.03 19.38 1.35
C SER A 168 0.20 20.55 1.86
N SER A 169 -1.13 20.38 2.03
CA SER A 169 -1.98 21.42 2.57
C SER A 169 -1.65 21.79 4.02
N MET A 170 -0.90 20.97 4.76
CA MET A 170 -0.47 21.31 6.13
C MET A 170 0.54 22.46 6.18
N GLY A 171 1.38 22.60 5.16
CA GLY A 171 2.36 23.68 5.05
C GLY A 171 1.84 24.96 4.41
N ASP A 172 0.66 24.93 3.81
CA ASP A 172 0.09 26.10 3.16
C ASP A 172 -0.46 27.09 4.20
N PRO A 173 -0.23 28.40 4.03
CA PRO A 173 -0.89 29.39 4.87
C PRO A 173 -2.40 29.25 4.74
N PRO A 174 -3.19 29.52 5.78
CA PRO A 174 -4.63 29.47 5.72
C PRO A 174 -5.12 30.50 4.70
N SER A 175 -5.30 30.06 3.44
CA SER A 175 -5.72 30.92 2.33
C SER A 175 -7.23 31.05 2.33
N GLY A 176 -7.70 32.24 2.65
CA GLY A 176 -8.92 32.86 2.14
C GLY A 176 -10.26 32.35 2.62
N SER A 177 -11.12 33.28 2.91
CA SER A 177 -12.60 33.37 2.78
C SER A 177 -13.56 32.32 3.36
N PHE A 178 -13.15 31.17 3.83
CA PHE A 178 -13.90 30.37 4.79
C PHE A 178 -13.32 30.60 6.21
N GLN A 179 -13.22 31.85 6.61
CA GLN A 179 -13.05 32.26 8.00
C GLN A 179 -14.38 32.10 8.74
N THR A 180 -14.88 30.91 8.81
CA THR A 180 -15.77 30.51 9.88
C THR A 180 -14.89 30.06 11.05
N ASP A 181 -15.28 30.30 12.28
CA ASP A 181 -14.56 30.04 13.54
C ASP A 181 -14.02 28.61 13.76
N ILE A 182 -14.11 27.73 12.76
CA ILE A 182 -13.48 26.43 12.71
C ILE A 182 -12.10 26.59 12.05
N ARG A 183 -11.18 27.24 12.75
CA ARG A 183 -9.78 27.53 12.31
C ARG A 183 -8.95 26.30 11.99
N LEU A 184 -9.43 25.10 12.23
CA LEU A 184 -8.68 23.83 12.15
C LEU A 184 -8.93 23.04 10.87
N TRP A 185 -10.07 23.25 10.18
CA TRP A 185 -10.47 22.37 9.08
C TRP A 185 -10.19 22.99 7.72
N ARG A 186 -9.42 22.27 6.90
CA ARG A 186 -9.17 22.60 5.49
C ARG A 186 -10.11 21.77 4.62
N VAL A 187 -10.36 22.24 3.39
CA VAL A 187 -11.15 21.50 2.40
C VAL A 187 -10.64 20.06 2.22
N ALA A 188 -9.32 19.87 2.26
CA ALA A 188 -8.70 18.55 2.16
C ALA A 188 -9.14 17.60 3.28
N ASP A 189 -9.34 18.11 4.51
CA ASP A 189 -9.67 17.29 5.67
C ASP A 189 -11.11 16.77 5.67
N VAL A 190 -11.97 17.36 4.85
CA VAL A 190 -13.38 16.92 4.68
C VAL A 190 -13.57 16.14 3.38
N VAL A 191 -13.02 16.66 2.30
CA VAL A 191 -13.27 16.11 0.95
C VAL A 191 -12.47 14.83 0.72
N PHE A 192 -11.24 14.75 1.19
CA PHE A 192 -10.43 13.55 0.98
C PHE A 192 -10.98 12.32 1.74
N PRO A 193 -11.42 12.39 3.01
CA PRO A 193 -12.17 11.30 3.64
C PRO A 193 -13.40 10.85 2.85
N ALA A 194 -14.14 11.78 2.23
CA ALA A 194 -15.27 11.42 1.38
C ALA A 194 -14.83 10.65 0.12
N ILE A 195 -13.70 11.03 -0.51
CA ILE A 195 -13.10 10.28 -1.63
C ILE A 195 -12.67 8.88 -1.17
N ILE A 196 -12.10 8.75 0.03
CA ILE A 196 -11.72 7.45 0.60
C ILE A 196 -12.95 6.56 0.78
N LEU A 197 -14.01 7.07 1.37
CA LEU A 197 -15.27 6.33 1.56
C LEU A 197 -15.89 5.90 0.23
N GLY A 198 -15.94 6.81 -0.75
CA GLY A 198 -16.39 6.49 -2.11
C GLY A 198 -15.55 5.41 -2.76
N SER A 199 -14.23 5.49 -2.64
CA SER A 199 -13.30 4.49 -3.16
C SER A 199 -13.45 3.13 -2.46
N ALA A 200 -13.71 3.13 -1.15
CA ALA A 200 -14.01 1.91 -0.39
C ALA A 200 -15.32 1.26 -0.87
N ALA A 201 -16.35 2.05 -1.16
CA ALA A 201 -17.60 1.56 -1.75
C ALA A 201 -17.35 0.96 -3.16
N LEU A 202 -16.63 1.69 -4.04
CA LEU A 202 -16.25 1.21 -5.37
C LEU A 202 -15.40 -0.07 -5.30
N SER A 203 -14.55 -0.22 -4.28
CA SER A 203 -13.75 -1.43 -4.10
C SER A 203 -14.60 -2.69 -3.90
N ARG A 204 -15.79 -2.54 -3.29
CA ARG A 204 -16.76 -3.61 -3.13
C ARG A 204 -17.51 -3.88 -4.43
N LEU A 205 -17.99 -2.83 -5.10
CA LEU A 205 -18.74 -2.94 -6.37
C LEU A 205 -17.88 -3.59 -7.46
N TRP A 206 -16.61 -3.22 -7.56
CA TRP A 206 -15.70 -3.74 -8.58
C TRP A 206 -14.87 -4.95 -8.13
N ASN A 207 -15.09 -5.43 -6.91
CA ASN A 207 -14.31 -6.50 -6.26
C ASN A 207 -12.79 -6.31 -6.37
N SER A 208 -12.34 -5.06 -6.22
CA SER A 208 -10.94 -4.69 -6.40
C SER A 208 -10.16 -4.74 -5.08
N ALA A 209 -9.21 -5.68 -4.97
CA ALA A 209 -8.32 -5.78 -3.84
C ALA A 209 -7.41 -4.51 -3.73
N LEU A 210 -6.90 -4.01 -4.87
CA LEU A 210 -6.04 -2.83 -4.91
C LEU A 210 -6.72 -1.61 -4.27
N LEU A 211 -7.96 -1.30 -4.70
CA LEU A 211 -8.72 -0.18 -4.14
C LEU A 211 -8.99 -0.35 -2.65
N ARG A 212 -9.30 -1.56 -2.22
CA ARG A 212 -9.54 -1.86 -0.80
C ARG A 212 -8.31 -1.60 0.05
N HIS A 213 -7.16 -2.07 -0.40
CA HIS A 213 -5.89 -1.83 0.30
C HIS A 213 -5.57 -0.34 0.37
N LEU A 214 -5.62 0.37 -0.75
CA LEU A 214 -5.30 1.79 -0.78
C LEU A 214 -6.32 2.65 -0.02
N ALA A 215 -7.61 2.33 -0.06
CA ALA A 215 -8.62 3.04 0.72
C ALA A 215 -8.37 2.91 2.23
N ILE A 216 -8.04 1.72 2.73
CA ILE A 216 -7.72 1.52 4.16
C ILE A 216 -6.41 2.24 4.52
N TRP A 217 -5.39 2.15 3.66
CA TRP A 217 -4.11 2.85 3.87
C TRP A 217 -4.31 4.37 3.91
N SER A 218 -5.05 4.92 2.96
CA SER A 218 -5.36 6.36 2.91
C SER A 218 -6.23 6.79 4.10
N ALA A 219 -7.17 5.93 4.56
CA ALA A 219 -7.96 6.22 5.75
C ALA A 219 -7.09 6.32 7.01
N GLY A 220 -6.09 5.44 7.13
CA GLY A 220 -5.12 5.50 8.23
C GLY A 220 -4.31 6.78 8.21
N PHE A 221 -3.79 7.15 7.05
CA PHE A 221 -3.02 8.37 6.89
C PHE A 221 -3.88 9.62 7.14
N SER A 222 -5.03 9.73 6.48
CA SER A 222 -5.94 10.86 6.62
C SER A 222 -6.47 11.01 8.04
N GLY A 223 -6.91 9.91 8.65
CA GLY A 223 -7.36 9.90 10.04
C GLY A 223 -6.25 10.30 11.02
N GLY A 224 -5.02 9.85 10.75
CA GLY A 224 -3.84 10.25 11.50
C GLY A 224 -3.60 11.76 11.46
N LEU A 225 -3.61 12.36 10.26
CA LEU A 225 -3.42 13.81 10.11
C LEU A 225 -4.54 14.63 10.76
N ILE A 226 -5.79 14.20 10.60
CA ILE A 226 -6.93 14.87 11.23
C ILE A 226 -6.80 14.81 12.76
N LEU A 227 -6.48 13.66 13.29
CA LEU A 227 -6.30 13.48 14.72
C LEU A 227 -5.13 14.31 15.27
N PHE A 228 -4.03 14.44 14.50
CA PHE A 228 -2.91 15.30 14.85
C PHE A 228 -3.35 16.76 15.00
N LYS A 229 -4.10 17.29 14.04
CA LYS A 229 -4.61 18.67 14.08
C LYS A 229 -5.53 18.95 15.28
N LEU A 230 -6.38 17.97 15.65
CA LEU A 230 -7.27 18.12 16.81
C LEU A 230 -6.54 18.22 18.14
N ILE A 231 -5.29 17.76 18.19
CA ILE A 231 -4.49 17.68 19.42
C ILE A 231 -3.38 18.74 19.43
N GLU A 232 -2.97 19.25 18.27
CA GLU A 232 -1.89 20.23 18.15
C GLU A 232 -2.10 21.46 19.05
N ASP A 233 -3.34 21.92 19.17
CA ASP A 233 -3.71 23.07 20.03
C ASP A 233 -3.69 22.75 21.54
N SER A 234 -3.61 21.47 21.93
CA SER A 234 -3.67 21.07 23.35
C SER A 234 -2.35 21.19 24.12
N GLY A 235 -1.26 21.59 23.45
CA GLY A 235 0.07 21.76 24.06
C GLY A 235 0.81 20.45 24.42
N GLU A 236 0.10 19.33 24.49
CA GLU A 236 0.65 18.00 24.81
C GLU A 236 0.86 17.08 23.59
N GLY A 237 0.63 17.63 22.47
CA GLY A 237 0.70 17.26 21.04
C GLY A 237 1.07 15.82 20.64
N PRO A 238 2.32 15.53 20.27
CA PRO A 238 2.62 14.33 19.48
C PRO A 238 2.40 13.01 20.20
N ARG A 239 2.53 12.96 21.52
CA ARG A 239 2.43 11.73 22.31
C ARG A 239 0.99 11.28 22.49
N ILE A 240 0.10 12.18 22.84
CA ILE A 240 -1.34 11.87 22.95
C ILE A 240 -1.86 11.40 21.60
N TRP A 241 -1.44 12.04 20.52
CA TRP A 241 -1.76 11.64 19.17
C TRP A 241 -1.31 10.19 18.88
N LEU A 242 -0.05 9.84 19.20
CA LEU A 242 0.46 8.48 18.99
C LEU A 242 -0.26 7.45 19.86
N MET A 243 -0.56 7.78 21.11
CA MET A 243 -1.36 6.91 22.00
C MET A 243 -2.76 6.64 21.42
N LEU A 244 -3.43 7.68 20.90
CA LEU A 244 -4.74 7.52 20.25
C LEU A 244 -4.63 6.71 18.97
N GLN A 245 -3.57 6.88 18.17
CA GLN A 245 -3.30 6.03 16.99
C GLN A 245 -3.12 4.56 17.39
N ILE A 246 -2.34 4.29 18.43
CA ILE A 246 -2.16 2.93 18.96
C ILE A 246 -3.52 2.34 19.35
N LEU A 247 -4.35 3.10 20.06
CA LEU A 247 -5.68 2.65 20.50
C LEU A 247 -6.61 2.36 19.31
N VAL A 248 -6.74 3.32 18.37
CA VAL A 248 -7.59 3.19 17.17
C VAL A 248 -7.20 1.98 16.33
N TRP A 249 -5.89 1.82 16.07
CA TRP A 249 -5.41 0.72 15.25
C TRP A 249 -5.45 -0.63 15.97
N SER A 250 -5.30 -0.65 17.29
CA SER A 250 -5.50 -1.86 18.09
C SER A 250 -6.95 -2.32 18.03
N ILE A 251 -7.91 -1.38 18.15
CA ILE A 251 -9.34 -1.67 18.00
C ILE A 251 -9.65 -2.16 16.58
N ALA A 252 -9.10 -1.48 15.55
CA ALA A 252 -9.29 -1.89 14.16
C ALA A 252 -8.71 -3.29 13.90
N GLY A 253 -7.53 -3.58 14.42
CA GLY A 253 -6.89 -4.90 14.34
C GLY A 253 -7.73 -5.98 15.03
N PHE A 254 -8.24 -5.71 16.22
CA PHE A 254 -9.10 -6.64 16.97
C PHE A 254 -10.42 -6.92 16.22
N LEU A 255 -11.10 -5.88 15.74
CA LEU A 255 -12.31 -6.02 14.93
C LEU A 255 -12.04 -6.76 13.63
N GLY A 256 -10.89 -6.47 13.00
CA GLY A 256 -10.43 -7.17 11.80
C GLY A 256 -10.22 -8.66 12.07
N ARG A 257 -9.55 -9.01 13.17
CA ARG A 257 -9.33 -10.40 13.61
C ARG A 257 -10.64 -11.13 13.86
N ARG A 258 -11.59 -10.51 14.57
CA ARG A 258 -12.93 -11.07 14.79
C ARG A 258 -13.67 -11.34 13.49
N ARG A 259 -13.60 -10.40 12.53
CA ARG A 259 -14.21 -10.56 11.20
C ARG A 259 -13.52 -11.66 10.38
N TYR A 260 -12.20 -11.75 10.49
CA TYR A 260 -11.41 -12.80 9.84
C TYR A 260 -11.78 -14.19 10.37
N ALA A 261 -11.82 -14.36 11.69
CA ALA A 261 -12.22 -15.62 12.33
C ALA A 261 -13.65 -16.03 11.98
N ALA A 262 -14.55 -15.05 11.75
CA ALA A 262 -15.91 -15.28 11.29
C ALA A 262 -16.04 -15.50 9.77
N GLY A 263 -14.92 -15.63 9.03
CA GLY A 263 -14.92 -15.84 7.57
C GLY A 263 -15.44 -14.64 6.75
N LYS A 264 -15.58 -13.45 7.35
CA LYS A 264 -16.13 -12.27 6.67
C LYS A 264 -15.10 -11.62 5.76
N THR A 265 -15.54 -11.23 4.56
CA THR A 265 -14.69 -10.53 3.57
C THR A 265 -14.11 -9.24 4.14
N GLY A 266 -12.82 -9.00 3.86
CA GLY A 266 -12.10 -7.80 4.33
C GLY A 266 -11.57 -7.89 5.77
N GLY A 267 -11.91 -8.94 6.54
CA GLY A 267 -11.41 -9.14 7.89
C GLY A 267 -9.88 -9.25 7.95
N ALA A 268 -9.30 -10.09 7.08
CA ALA A 268 -7.85 -10.26 6.97
C ALA A 268 -7.13 -8.95 6.62
N THR A 269 -7.70 -8.15 5.72
CA THR A 269 -7.14 -6.86 5.32
C THR A 269 -7.15 -5.87 6.49
N LEU A 270 -8.28 -5.71 7.15
CA LEU A 270 -8.41 -4.80 8.31
C LEU A 270 -7.49 -5.24 9.46
N TYR A 271 -7.37 -6.54 9.71
CA TYR A 271 -6.48 -7.10 10.71
C TYR A 271 -5.01 -6.79 10.41
N GLY A 272 -4.59 -7.02 9.15
CA GLY A 272 -3.23 -6.72 8.72
C GLY A 272 -2.87 -5.24 8.83
N TYR A 273 -3.75 -4.34 8.37
CA TYR A 273 -3.50 -2.90 8.50
C TYR A 273 -3.57 -2.40 9.94
N GLY A 274 -4.47 -2.95 10.76
CA GLY A 274 -4.49 -2.66 12.20
C GLY A 274 -3.17 -3.01 12.88
N ALA A 275 -2.58 -4.17 12.52
CA ALA A 275 -1.26 -4.56 13.01
C ALA A 275 -0.15 -3.62 12.52
N TRP A 276 -0.11 -3.30 11.21
CA TRP A 276 0.92 -2.42 10.64
C TRP A 276 0.88 -1.01 11.22
N TRP A 277 -0.28 -0.35 11.17
CA TRP A 277 -0.42 1.00 11.69
C TRP A 277 -0.27 1.06 13.21
N GLY A 278 -0.79 0.05 13.93
CA GLY A 278 -0.63 -0.05 15.38
C GLY A 278 0.85 -0.18 15.76
N MET A 279 1.60 -1.09 15.13
CA MET A 279 3.02 -1.28 15.42
C MET A 279 3.87 -0.11 14.96
N LEU A 280 3.54 0.55 13.85
CA LEU A 280 4.19 1.80 13.42
C LEU A 280 3.99 2.91 14.46
N SER A 281 2.79 3.05 15.00
CA SER A 281 2.48 4.04 16.03
C SER A 281 3.21 3.75 17.35
N VAL A 282 3.31 2.48 17.75
CA VAL A 282 4.12 2.04 18.90
C VAL A 282 5.59 2.39 18.67
N SER A 283 6.13 2.10 17.49
CA SER A 283 7.52 2.40 17.13
C SER A 283 7.80 3.91 17.15
N ALA A 284 6.89 4.72 16.58
CA ALA A 284 7.01 6.17 16.58
C ALA A 284 6.91 6.75 18.00
N PHE A 285 6.01 6.22 18.83
CA PHE A 285 5.88 6.64 20.24
C PHE A 285 7.17 6.38 21.02
N SER A 286 7.73 5.21 20.90
CA SER A 286 8.99 4.83 21.52
C SER A 286 10.17 5.70 21.05
N LEU A 287 10.19 6.08 19.76
CA LEU A 287 11.18 7.01 19.21
C LEU A 287 11.06 8.41 19.83
N THR A 288 9.85 8.94 19.99
CA THR A 288 9.66 10.28 20.60
C THR A 288 10.14 10.33 22.03
N LEU A 289 10.03 9.23 22.78
CA LEU A 289 10.58 9.13 24.14
C LEU A 289 12.10 9.16 24.17
N SER A 290 12.76 8.73 23.09
CA SER A 290 14.22 8.68 23.01
C SER A 290 14.87 10.00 22.56
N ILE A 291 14.16 10.78 21.72
CA ILE A 291 14.71 11.97 21.07
C ILE A 291 14.58 13.22 21.96
N ASP A 292 13.54 13.30 22.79
CA ASP A 292 13.28 14.46 23.62
C ASP A 292 13.08 14.09 25.11
N PRO A 293 14.19 13.94 25.86
CA PRO A 293 14.13 13.67 27.29
C PRO A 293 13.58 14.84 28.11
N THR A 294 13.43 16.05 27.54
CA THR A 294 12.93 17.23 28.27
C THR A 294 11.46 17.14 28.66
N TRP A 295 10.71 16.22 28.03
CA TRP A 295 9.31 15.94 28.37
C TRP A 295 9.13 15.05 29.61
N MET A 296 10.16 14.37 30.00
CA MET A 296 10.24 13.65 31.26
C MET A 296 11.38 14.33 32.03
N ASP A 297 11.11 14.77 33.24
CA ASP A 297 12.10 15.35 34.14
C ASP A 297 13.47 14.69 33.95
N ALA A 298 14.56 15.45 33.82
CA ALA A 298 15.90 15.00 33.43
C ALA A 298 16.49 13.81 34.25
N SER A 299 15.68 13.20 35.07
CA SER A 299 16.04 12.10 35.99
C SER A 299 15.41 10.76 35.63
N ILE A 300 15.05 10.51 34.32
CA ILE A 300 14.55 9.16 33.99
C ILE A 300 15.67 8.16 34.24
N PRO A 301 15.47 7.22 35.18
CA PRO A 301 16.45 6.17 35.40
C PRO A 301 16.63 5.37 34.09
N ALA A 302 17.84 5.01 33.75
CA ALA A 302 18.15 4.10 32.64
C ALA A 302 17.26 2.83 32.67
N ALA A 303 16.81 2.42 33.84
CA ALA A 303 15.85 1.35 34.04
C ALA A 303 14.48 1.59 33.39
N ALA A 304 13.98 2.84 33.32
CA ALA A 304 12.69 3.13 32.71
C ALA A 304 12.76 3.03 31.18
N THR A 305 13.86 3.46 30.57
CA THR A 305 14.11 3.30 29.13
C THR A 305 14.22 1.81 28.75
N LEU A 306 14.93 1.03 29.55
CA LEU A 306 15.05 -0.41 29.33
C LEU A 306 13.69 -1.12 29.47
N LEU A 307 12.87 -0.72 30.46
CA LEU A 307 11.52 -1.28 30.61
C LEU A 307 10.64 -0.98 29.40
N GLU A 308 10.69 0.24 28.89
CA GLU A 308 9.95 0.64 27.70
C GLU A 308 10.37 -0.20 26.47
N ARG A 309 11.68 -0.40 26.25
CA ARG A 309 12.19 -1.27 25.18
C ARG A 309 11.72 -2.72 25.35
N ALA A 310 11.73 -3.22 26.58
CA ALA A 310 11.23 -4.56 26.87
C ALA A 310 9.74 -4.71 26.57
N VAL A 311 8.93 -3.73 26.93
CA VAL A 311 7.49 -3.69 26.59
C VAL A 311 7.27 -3.65 25.08
N TRP A 312 8.02 -2.83 24.36
CA TRP A 312 7.92 -2.75 22.90
C TRP A 312 8.33 -4.08 22.23
N ILE A 313 9.42 -4.70 22.67
CA ILE A 313 9.84 -6.04 22.22
C ILE A 313 8.74 -7.06 22.51
N GLY A 314 8.19 -7.06 23.74
CA GLY A 314 7.11 -7.95 24.13
C GLY A 314 5.86 -7.81 23.26
N LEU A 315 5.43 -6.58 22.96
CA LEU A 315 4.31 -6.30 22.04
C LEU A 315 4.60 -6.82 20.62
N SER A 316 5.82 -6.60 20.12
CA SER A 316 6.23 -7.07 18.79
C SER A 316 6.20 -8.60 18.71
N LEU A 317 6.72 -9.29 19.71
CA LEU A 317 6.65 -10.76 19.81
C LEU A 317 5.21 -11.25 19.92
N GLY A 318 4.38 -10.58 20.71
CA GLY A 318 2.94 -10.88 20.81
C GLY A 318 2.22 -10.81 19.47
N VAL A 319 2.50 -9.77 18.67
CA VAL A 319 1.93 -9.61 17.32
C VAL A 319 2.45 -10.72 16.37
N ILE A 320 3.72 -11.12 16.47
CA ILE A 320 4.27 -12.24 15.69
C ILE A 320 3.53 -13.54 16.03
N VAL A 321 3.37 -13.85 17.32
CA VAL A 321 2.66 -15.06 17.78
C VAL A 321 1.20 -15.05 17.31
N LEU A 322 0.50 -13.91 17.43
CA LEU A 322 -0.87 -13.77 16.92
C LEU A 322 -0.95 -14.01 15.40
N GLY A 323 0.00 -13.44 14.64
CA GLY A 323 0.08 -13.66 13.20
C GLY A 323 0.36 -15.11 12.82
N GLN A 324 1.19 -15.82 13.61
CA GLN A 324 1.47 -17.25 13.42
C GLN A 324 0.26 -18.12 13.72
N THR A 325 -0.43 -17.88 14.84
CA THR A 325 -1.64 -18.62 15.23
C THR A 325 -2.76 -18.46 14.20
N ASP A 326 -2.93 -17.24 13.69
CA ASP A 326 -3.97 -16.89 12.72
C ASP A 326 -3.50 -17.13 11.26
N ARG A 327 -2.26 -17.60 11.02
CA ARG A 327 -1.65 -17.82 9.69
C ARG A 327 -1.68 -16.58 8.79
N GLN A 328 -1.51 -15.40 9.39
CA GLN A 328 -1.54 -14.10 8.69
C GLN A 328 -0.13 -13.53 8.51
N GLY A 329 0.45 -13.73 7.33
CA GLY A 329 1.80 -13.25 7.00
C GLY A 329 1.99 -11.73 7.16
N TRP A 330 0.95 -10.93 6.86
CA TRP A 330 0.99 -9.47 7.04
C TRP A 330 1.16 -9.05 8.50
N VAL A 331 0.49 -9.75 9.42
CA VAL A 331 0.58 -9.50 10.86
C VAL A 331 1.95 -9.90 11.38
N ILE A 332 2.47 -11.06 10.94
CA ILE A 332 3.84 -11.49 11.26
C ILE A 332 4.85 -10.43 10.80
N GLY A 333 4.71 -9.96 9.55
CA GLY A 333 5.58 -8.92 8.98
C GLY A 333 5.60 -7.63 9.79
N ALA A 334 4.43 -7.16 10.26
CA ALA A 334 4.33 -5.98 11.11
C ALA A 334 5.08 -6.16 12.44
N GLY A 335 4.89 -7.31 13.10
CA GLY A 335 5.60 -7.63 14.35
C GLY A 335 7.11 -7.74 14.16
N VAL A 336 7.57 -8.38 13.08
CA VAL A 336 9.01 -8.51 12.77
C VAL A 336 9.64 -7.14 12.49
N ALA A 337 9.01 -6.30 11.66
CA ALA A 337 9.52 -4.97 11.37
C ALA A 337 9.64 -4.10 12.63
N SER A 338 8.63 -4.14 13.50
CA SER A 338 8.63 -3.43 14.76
C SER A 338 9.68 -3.97 15.75
N LEU A 339 9.83 -5.29 15.82
CA LEU A 339 10.87 -5.94 16.65
C LEU A 339 12.28 -5.52 16.22
N MET A 340 12.53 -5.44 14.91
CA MET A 340 13.82 -4.96 14.39
C MET A 340 14.10 -3.53 14.85
N GLY A 341 13.10 -2.65 14.80
CA GLY A 341 13.22 -1.27 15.30
C GLY A 341 13.54 -1.23 16.80
N ALA A 342 12.81 -1.99 17.62
CA ALA A 342 13.00 -2.05 19.07
C ALA A 342 14.39 -2.55 19.44
N VAL A 343 14.86 -3.61 18.79
CA VAL A 343 16.20 -4.18 19.03
C VAL A 343 17.29 -3.21 18.56
N SER A 344 17.10 -2.52 17.42
CA SER A 344 18.07 -1.52 16.94
C SER A 344 18.28 -0.41 17.96
N LEU A 345 17.20 0.13 18.53
CA LEU A 345 17.28 1.20 19.53
C LEU A 345 17.85 0.68 20.84
N LEU A 346 17.48 -0.50 21.30
CA LEU A 346 18.06 -1.10 22.48
C LEU A 346 19.58 -1.26 22.36
N LEU A 347 20.08 -1.70 21.20
CA LEU A 347 21.52 -1.83 20.95
C LEU A 347 22.22 -0.46 20.93
N SER A 348 21.56 0.56 20.39
CA SER A 348 22.04 1.95 20.43
C SER A 348 22.09 2.48 21.86
N ASP A 349 21.05 2.25 22.67
CA ASP A 349 20.99 2.67 24.08
C ASP A 349 22.08 1.98 24.94
N LEU A 350 22.49 0.77 24.56
CA LEU A 350 23.60 0.04 25.18
C LEU A 350 24.99 0.48 24.67
N GLY A 351 25.05 1.52 23.82
CA GLY A 351 26.29 2.06 23.29
C GLY A 351 26.99 1.16 22.25
N LEU A 352 26.28 0.18 21.69
CA LEU A 352 26.83 -0.70 20.67
C LEU A 352 26.91 0.02 19.32
N SER A 353 28.05 -0.12 18.63
CA SER A 353 28.22 0.46 17.31
C SER A 353 27.22 -0.11 16.29
N LEU A 354 26.90 0.67 15.25
CA LEU A 354 26.06 0.24 14.12
C LEU A 354 26.57 -1.06 13.47
N THR A 355 27.86 -1.29 13.47
CA THR A 355 28.49 -2.55 12.98
C THR A 355 28.17 -3.73 13.88
N ALA A 356 28.17 -3.57 15.19
CA ALA A 356 27.77 -4.62 16.12
C ALA A 356 26.27 -4.92 16.00
N ALA A 357 25.42 -3.89 15.85
CA ALA A 357 24.00 -4.05 15.58
C ALA A 357 23.74 -4.82 14.27
N ALA A 358 24.45 -4.47 13.19
CA ALA A 358 24.37 -5.19 11.92
C ALA A 358 24.76 -6.68 12.07
N GLY A 359 25.78 -6.97 12.87
CA GLY A 359 26.18 -8.35 13.19
C GLY A 359 25.09 -9.13 13.92
N VAL A 360 24.42 -8.52 14.91
CA VAL A 360 23.28 -9.13 15.62
C VAL A 360 22.11 -9.40 14.68
N PHE A 361 21.77 -8.43 13.80
CA PHE A 361 20.71 -8.62 12.81
C PHE A 361 21.02 -9.72 11.79
N LEU A 362 22.27 -9.79 11.31
CA LEU A 362 22.70 -10.86 10.42
C LEU A 362 22.58 -12.23 11.09
N LEU A 363 23.04 -12.35 12.34
CA LEU A 363 22.93 -13.59 13.10
C LEU A 363 21.47 -13.99 13.31
N THR A 364 20.61 -13.03 13.69
CA THR A 364 19.18 -13.28 13.91
C THR A 364 18.49 -13.68 12.60
N ALA A 365 18.83 -13.05 11.48
CA ALA A 365 18.31 -13.41 10.16
C ALA A 365 18.74 -14.83 9.74
N LEU A 366 20.00 -15.21 9.97
CA LEU A 366 20.50 -16.54 9.67
C LEU A 366 19.81 -17.62 10.54
N ILE A 367 19.58 -17.34 11.82
CA ILE A 367 18.82 -18.22 12.72
C ILE A 367 17.38 -18.38 12.22
N ALA A 368 16.70 -17.27 11.89
CA ALA A 368 15.32 -17.29 11.39
C ALA A 368 15.20 -18.06 10.07
N LEU A 369 16.14 -17.86 9.15
CA LEU A 369 16.20 -18.60 7.88
C LEU A 369 16.48 -20.08 8.10
N GLY A 370 17.37 -20.43 9.05
CA GLY A 370 17.64 -21.80 9.43
C GLY A 370 16.41 -22.50 10.00
N PHE A 371 15.66 -21.82 10.87
CA PHE A 371 14.37 -22.33 11.39
C PHE A 371 13.33 -22.49 10.29
N ALA A 372 13.19 -21.51 9.41
CA ALA A 372 12.25 -21.57 8.29
C ALA A 372 12.58 -22.74 7.33
N ALA A 373 13.86 -22.96 7.03
CA ALA A 373 14.32 -24.08 6.22
C ALA A 373 14.06 -25.43 6.90
N ARG A 374 14.19 -25.51 8.22
CA ARG A 374 13.94 -26.74 8.99
C ARG A 374 12.44 -27.06 9.09
N MET A 375 11.59 -26.03 9.24
CA MET A 375 10.13 -26.21 9.22
C MET A 375 9.62 -26.60 7.82
N GLY A 376 10.20 -26.09 6.76
CA GLY A 376 9.85 -26.46 5.39
C GLY A 376 10.24 -27.90 5.02
N ARG A 377 11.20 -28.51 5.72
CA ARG A 377 11.61 -29.91 5.53
C ARG A 377 10.72 -30.92 6.27
N ARG A 378 9.92 -30.50 7.25
CA ARG A 378 8.89 -31.33 7.89
C ARG A 378 7.59 -31.26 7.13
N SER A 379 7.61 -31.63 5.84
CA SER A 379 6.42 -31.90 5.06
C SER A 379 5.93 -33.32 5.43
N PRO A 380 4.62 -33.56 5.62
CA PRO A 380 4.11 -34.81 6.17
C PRO A 380 4.22 -35.92 5.12
N HIS A 381 5.26 -36.72 5.19
CA HIS A 381 5.35 -38.00 4.48
C HIS A 381 5.37 -39.19 5.44
N ASP A 382 5.15 -38.95 6.76
CA ASP A 382 5.09 -40.03 7.76
C ASP A 382 3.71 -40.11 8.41
N THR A 383 2.69 -40.43 7.62
CA THR A 383 1.48 -41.11 8.09
C THR A 383 1.12 -42.20 7.09
N LYS A 384 2.00 -43.20 6.97
CA LYS A 384 1.64 -44.56 6.58
C LYS A 384 2.11 -45.46 7.72
N GLY A 385 1.17 -45.84 8.55
CA GLY A 385 1.21 -46.82 9.54
C GLY A 385 -0.23 -47.17 9.90
#